data_c76f7c737ef7af1de56f410e6303931f
#
_entry.id   c76f7c737ef7af1de56f410e6303931f
#
_cell.length_a   1.000
_cell.length_b   1.000
_cell.length_c   1.000
_cell.angle_alpha   90.00
_cell.angle_beta   90.00
_cell.angle_gamma   90.00
#
_symmetry.space_group_name_H-M   'P 1'
#
loop_
_entity.id
_entity.type
_entity.pdbx_description
1 polymer ?
#
loop_
_entity_poly.entity_id
_entity_poly.type
_entity_poly.pdbx_seq_one_letter_code
_entity_poly.pdbx_strand_id
1 'polypeptide(L)'
;MLGKRLKIARINAGLKQAELGVRAGLDEESASARISSYENEVHAPDFRLVRKIAVVLDVPEAYFYAVEDGLAEVILQYHRHRKMYRAVE
;
A
#
# COMPACT_ATOMS: atom_id res chain seq x y z
N MET A 1 1.85 1.09 9.61
CA MET A 1 2.29 1.17 8.19
C MET A 1 3.36 2.23 8.04
N LEU A 2 4.34 1.95 7.21
CA LEU A 2 5.39 2.93 6.91
C LEU A 2 4.92 3.87 5.81
N GLY A 3 4.91 5.16 6.11
CA GLY A 3 4.44 6.17 5.14
C GLY A 3 5.22 6.17 3.84
N LYS A 4 6.53 5.95 3.91
CA LYS A 4 7.37 5.89 2.71
C LYS A 4 6.97 4.76 1.77
N ARG A 5 6.55 3.60 2.30
CA ARG A 5 6.11 2.47 1.48
C ARG A 5 4.81 2.79 0.77
N LEU A 6 3.90 3.43 1.50
CA LEU A 6 2.63 3.85 0.91
C LEU A 6 2.87 4.83 -0.24
N LYS A 7 3.70 5.84 -0.02
CA LYS A 7 3.99 6.86 -1.03
C LYS A 7 4.65 6.27 -2.27
N ILE A 8 5.67 5.40 -2.07
CA ILE A 8 6.36 4.74 -3.17
C ILE A 8 5.38 3.91 -4.00
N ALA A 9 4.57 3.07 -3.35
CA ALA A 9 3.61 2.23 -4.05
C ALA A 9 2.56 3.06 -4.80
N ARG A 10 2.10 4.16 -4.20
CA ARG A 10 1.14 5.06 -4.84
C ARG A 10 1.73 5.71 -6.09
N ILE A 11 2.94 6.24 -5.99
CA ILE A 11 3.60 6.87 -7.13
C ILE A 11 3.87 5.85 -8.23
N ASN A 12 4.31 4.65 -7.88
CA ASN A 12 4.54 3.57 -8.85
C ASN A 12 3.25 3.15 -9.56
N ALA A 13 2.11 3.27 -8.88
CA ALA A 13 0.81 2.99 -9.49
C ALA A 13 0.28 4.15 -10.32
N GLY A 14 0.97 5.29 -10.33
CA GLY A 14 0.55 6.47 -11.09
C GLY A 14 -0.66 7.20 -10.53
N LEU A 15 -0.92 7.05 -9.23
CA LEU A 15 -2.11 7.62 -8.61
C LEU A 15 -1.79 8.87 -7.78
N LYS A 16 -2.70 9.83 -7.81
CA LYS A 16 -2.71 10.95 -6.87
C LYS A 16 -3.26 10.48 -5.53
N GLN A 17 -2.97 11.23 -4.47
CA GLN A 17 -3.48 10.91 -3.13
C GLN A 17 -5.00 10.78 -3.11
N ALA A 18 -5.72 11.73 -3.71
CA ALA A 18 -7.17 11.70 -3.74
C ALA A 18 -7.69 10.48 -4.50
N GLU A 19 -7.07 10.14 -5.63
CA GLU A 19 -7.46 8.97 -6.42
C GLU A 19 -7.30 7.67 -5.62
N LEU A 20 -6.17 7.50 -4.94
CA LEU A 20 -5.95 6.33 -4.10
C LEU A 20 -7.01 6.26 -3.00
N GLY A 21 -7.23 7.37 -2.31
CA GLY A 21 -8.18 7.40 -1.20
C GLY A 21 -9.59 7.01 -1.63
N VAL A 22 -10.08 7.59 -2.71
CA VAL A 22 -11.43 7.28 -3.21
C VAL A 22 -11.54 5.81 -3.63
N ARG A 23 -10.55 5.30 -4.34
CA ARG A 23 -10.54 3.88 -4.75
C ARG A 23 -10.50 2.93 -3.58
N ALA A 24 -9.89 3.35 -2.47
CA ALA A 24 -9.84 2.54 -1.24
C ALA A 24 -11.10 2.73 -0.37
N GLY A 25 -12.07 3.50 -0.83
CA GLY A 25 -13.35 3.65 -0.15
C GLY A 25 -13.47 4.85 0.78
N LEU A 26 -12.53 5.79 0.73
CA LEU A 26 -12.63 7.03 1.51
C LEU A 26 -13.52 8.05 0.83
N ASP A 27 -14.11 8.92 1.63
CA ASP A 27 -14.91 10.03 1.11
C ASP A 27 -14.04 10.95 0.27
N GLU A 28 -14.57 11.41 -0.86
CA GLU A 28 -13.87 12.29 -1.79
C GLU A 28 -13.34 13.55 -1.11
N GLU A 29 -14.12 14.16 -0.20
CA GLU A 29 -13.73 15.39 0.48
C GLU A 29 -12.51 15.24 1.37
N SER A 30 -12.30 14.06 1.96
CA SER A 30 -11.24 13.82 2.92
C SER A 30 -10.12 12.91 2.38
N ALA A 31 -10.30 12.34 1.20
CA ALA A 31 -9.40 11.31 0.68
C ALA A 31 -7.94 11.77 0.60
N SER A 32 -7.68 12.91 -0.02
CA SER A 32 -6.31 13.42 -0.17
C SER A 32 -5.66 13.70 1.17
N ALA A 33 -6.37 14.38 2.07
CA ALA A 33 -5.85 14.73 3.38
C ALA A 33 -5.55 13.48 4.21
N ARG A 34 -6.41 12.47 4.14
CA ARG A 34 -6.21 11.22 4.88
C ARG A 34 -5.01 10.44 4.37
N ILE A 35 -4.88 10.28 3.05
CA ILE A 35 -3.71 9.60 2.48
C ILE A 35 -2.43 10.36 2.81
N SER A 36 -2.44 11.69 2.69
CA SER A 36 -1.28 12.51 3.08
C SER A 36 -0.92 12.28 4.55
N SER A 37 -1.91 12.22 5.43
CA SER A 37 -1.69 11.97 6.86
C SER A 37 -1.02 10.62 7.10
N TYR A 38 -1.39 9.58 6.35
CA TYR A 38 -0.78 8.25 6.45
C TYR A 38 0.64 8.26 5.88
N GLU A 39 0.87 8.92 4.76
CA GLU A 39 2.22 9.00 4.16
C GLU A 39 3.20 9.75 5.04
N ASN A 40 2.72 10.75 5.78
CA ASN A 40 3.55 11.54 6.70
C ASN A 40 3.55 10.98 8.12
N GLU A 41 2.88 9.86 8.35
CA GLU A 41 2.81 9.17 9.63
C GLU A 41 2.23 10.01 10.77
N VAL A 42 1.34 10.95 10.43
CA VAL A 42 0.58 11.70 11.41
C VAL A 42 -0.49 10.80 12.04
N HIS A 43 -1.13 9.97 11.23
CA HIS A 43 -2.08 8.95 11.64
C HIS A 43 -1.74 7.63 10.96
N ALA A 44 -2.25 6.53 11.51
CA ALA A 44 -2.10 5.21 10.90
C ALA A 44 -3.48 4.69 10.49
N PRO A 45 -3.63 4.11 9.30
CA PRO A 45 -4.88 3.47 8.90
C PRO A 45 -5.06 2.17 9.68
N ASP A 46 -6.31 1.77 9.92
CA ASP A 46 -6.56 0.45 10.48
C ASP A 46 -6.26 -0.62 9.41
N PHE A 47 -6.16 -1.88 9.86
CA PHE A 47 -5.76 -2.96 8.95
C PHE A 47 -6.75 -3.21 7.83
N ARG A 48 -8.04 -2.98 8.08
CA ARG A 48 -9.07 -3.13 7.03
C ARG A 48 -8.83 -2.15 5.89
N LEU A 49 -8.49 -0.91 6.22
CA LEU A 49 -8.17 0.10 5.21
C LEU A 49 -6.85 -0.22 4.51
N VAL A 50 -5.85 -0.70 5.26
CA VAL A 50 -4.57 -1.14 4.66
C VAL A 50 -4.81 -2.21 3.60
N ARG A 51 -5.69 -3.18 3.86
CA ARG A 51 -6.02 -4.21 2.87
C ARG A 51 -6.65 -3.64 1.61
N LYS A 52 -7.55 -2.67 1.76
CA LYS A 52 -8.17 -2.01 0.60
C LYS A 52 -7.13 -1.24 -0.22
N ILE A 53 -6.25 -0.52 0.46
CA ILE A 53 -5.15 0.21 -0.18
C ILE A 53 -4.23 -0.77 -0.92
N ALA A 54 -3.89 -1.89 -0.29
CA ALA A 54 -3.04 -2.92 -0.90
C ALA A 54 -3.63 -3.46 -2.21
N VAL A 55 -4.95 -3.70 -2.22
CA VAL A 55 -5.63 -4.15 -3.43
C VAL A 55 -5.54 -3.10 -4.54
N VAL A 56 -5.82 -1.83 -4.21
CA VAL A 56 -5.76 -0.74 -5.19
C VAL A 56 -4.36 -0.60 -5.79
N LEU A 57 -3.33 -0.71 -4.94
CA LEU A 57 -1.94 -0.54 -5.37
C LEU A 57 -1.29 -1.82 -5.89
N ASP A 58 -2.01 -2.94 -5.81
CA ASP A 58 -1.53 -4.26 -6.23
C ASP A 58 -0.21 -4.65 -5.55
N VAL A 59 -0.18 -4.51 -4.23
CA VAL A 59 0.94 -4.95 -3.40
C VAL A 59 0.40 -5.71 -2.18
N PRO A 60 1.19 -6.62 -1.58
CA PRO A 60 0.78 -7.27 -0.34
C PRO A 60 0.79 -6.28 0.83
N GLU A 61 -0.09 -6.49 1.80
CA GLU A 61 -0.13 -5.66 3.02
C GLU A 61 1.23 -5.63 3.72
N ALA A 62 1.93 -6.76 3.74
CA ALA A 62 3.24 -6.88 4.38
C ALA A 62 4.27 -5.89 3.83
N TYR A 63 4.15 -5.50 2.57
CA TYR A 63 5.05 -4.52 1.96
C TYR A 63 5.07 -3.21 2.75
N PHE A 64 3.91 -2.77 3.22
CA PHE A 64 3.78 -1.49 3.93
C PHE A 64 4.45 -1.50 5.31
N TYR A 65 4.76 -2.68 5.84
CA TYR A 65 5.35 -2.83 7.19
C TYR A 65 6.81 -3.27 7.17
N ALA A 66 7.36 -3.56 6.00
CA ALA A 66 8.74 -4.01 5.88
C ALA A 66 9.71 -2.84 6.07
N VAL A 67 10.44 -2.85 7.17
CA VAL A 67 11.40 -1.79 7.49
C VAL A 67 12.60 -1.84 6.55
N GLU A 68 13.15 -3.03 6.31
CA GLU A 68 14.30 -3.20 5.43
C GLU A 68 13.89 -3.13 3.97
N ASP A 69 14.63 -2.33 3.19
CA ASP A 69 14.35 -2.19 1.77
C ASP A 69 14.50 -3.52 1.02
N GLY A 70 15.51 -4.33 1.40
CA GLY A 70 15.71 -5.66 0.81
C GLY A 70 14.52 -6.58 1.05
N LEU A 71 14.00 -6.61 2.26
CA LEU A 71 12.81 -7.41 2.58
C LEU A 71 11.58 -6.92 1.79
N ALA A 72 11.40 -5.60 1.72
CA ALA A 72 10.30 -5.03 0.96
C ALA A 72 10.35 -5.49 -0.50
N GLU A 73 11.55 -5.49 -1.10
CA GLU A 73 11.72 -5.95 -2.48
C GLU A 73 11.39 -7.44 -2.65
N VAL A 74 11.83 -8.27 -1.69
CA VAL A 74 11.52 -9.71 -1.73
C VAL A 74 10.00 -9.93 -1.66
N ILE A 75 9.30 -9.16 -0.84
CA ILE A 75 7.84 -9.25 -0.73
C ILE A 75 7.19 -8.91 -2.08
N LEU A 76 7.66 -7.87 -2.77
CA LEU A 76 7.15 -7.53 -4.10
C LEU A 76 7.46 -8.62 -5.12
N GLN A 77 8.65 -9.21 -5.07
CA GLN A 77 9.02 -10.30 -5.96
C GLN A 77 8.13 -11.52 -5.73
N TYR A 78 7.88 -11.88 -4.47
CA TYR A 78 6.92 -12.95 -4.16
C TYR A 78 5.55 -12.64 -4.77
N HIS A 79 5.06 -11.43 -4.60
CA HIS A 79 3.75 -11.03 -5.10
C HIS A 79 3.65 -11.16 -6.62
N ARG A 80 4.67 -10.69 -7.33
CA ARG A 80 4.73 -10.75 -8.81
C ARG A 80 4.81 -12.18 -9.33
N HIS A 81 5.47 -13.05 -8.59
CA HIS A 81 5.76 -14.43 -9.01
C HIS A 81 5.08 -15.48 -8.14
N ARG A 82 4.00 -15.11 -7.44
CA ARG A 82 3.34 -15.98 -6.46
C ARG A 82 2.85 -17.30 -7.02
N LYS A 83 2.60 -17.38 -8.33
CA LYS A 83 2.23 -18.66 -8.96
C LYS A 83 3.32 -19.71 -8.84
N MET A 84 4.59 -19.28 -8.86
CA MET A 84 5.73 -20.19 -8.68
C MET A 84 5.76 -20.76 -7.27
N TYR A 85 5.43 -19.94 -6.27
CA TYR A 85 5.42 -20.36 -4.87
C TYR A 85 4.19 -21.19 -4.55
N ARG A 86 3.05 -20.90 -5.19
CA ARG A 86 1.80 -21.64 -4.97
C ARG A 86 1.89 -23.09 -5.42
N ALA A 87 2.76 -23.42 -6.33
CA ALA A 87 2.98 -24.81 -6.74
C ALA A 87 3.48 -25.70 -5.60
N VAL A 88 4.00 -25.09 -4.52
CA VAL A 88 4.53 -25.82 -3.36
C VAL A 88 3.43 -26.10 -2.33
N GLU A 89 2.35 -25.37 -2.41
CA GLU A 89 1.22 -25.54 -1.50
C GLU A 89 0.40 -26.79 -1.83
#